data_fd6e4e3ff3ab7103077461b8ccca8c0c
#
_entry.id   fd6e4e3ff3ab7103077461b8ccca8c0c
#
_cell.length_a   1.000
_cell.length_b   1.000
_cell.length_c   1.000
_cell.angle_alpha   90.00
_cell.angle_beta   90.00
_cell.angle_gamma   90.00
#
_symmetry.space_group_name_H-M   'P 1'
#
loop_
_entity.id
_entity.type
_entity.pdbx_description
1 polymer ?
#
loop_
_entity_poly.entity_id
_entity_poly.type
_entity_poly.pdbx_seq_one_letter_code
_entity_poly.pdbx_strand_id
1 'polypeptide(L)'
;TAYEIVDCDWSSDVCSSDLLEAKGLKAPVEIIRDRNAVPHIVAGSIEDASFALGFVHAQDRFWQMEMMRRLGQGRLSELVPPALVGSGLVETDRTMRGLGVYRHASDSVAALSPATRSVLEAYSAGVNAWLADPDQQFGLELTLVKLLSGGSYRPDRWQPADSLVWTKLMALSLDGNWRAELLRLRLLKKIGEDGVKFLTQPEGENADATLSMLSSAFNGLELDRLFRFTENAATTKREASNEWVVSGAHSVSGKPLLANDPHLGLSFPGPWYLARMVWPGFDIRGATPPGVPTVALGHNASIAWGFTTTNLDSQDLFIERVDTTDPNRYITPDGARPFTVYEETINVLWGEPIRIRVRETRHGVVINDFSRRYEELVPQGHVLALQATALDSFDTTIEALLRLSLAQNWDDFLAAGRKVGSPMQNIVYADIAGNIGLMSPARVPIRRKGDG
;
A
#
# COMPACT_ATOMS: atom_id res chain seq x y z
N THR A 1 -19.31 -28.22 -2.99
CA THR A 1 -18.78 -28.78 -4.23
C THR A 1 -17.38 -28.23 -4.38
N ALA A 2 -16.36 -29.09 -4.43
CA ALA A 2 -14.99 -28.70 -4.74
C ALA A 2 -14.87 -28.61 -6.25
N TYR A 3 -14.26 -27.57 -6.76
CA TYR A 3 -13.97 -27.38 -8.20
C TYR A 3 -12.46 -27.45 -8.41
N GLU A 4 -12.06 -27.79 -9.61
CA GLU A 4 -10.71 -28.16 -9.99
C GLU A 4 -9.92 -26.92 -10.45
N ILE A 5 -8.66 -26.79 -10.02
CA ILE A 5 -7.66 -25.90 -10.61
C ILE A 5 -6.76 -26.79 -11.46
N VAL A 6 -6.66 -26.48 -12.76
CA VAL A 6 -5.70 -27.13 -13.67
C VAL A 6 -4.53 -26.20 -13.83
N ASP A 7 -3.36 -26.58 -13.31
CA ASP A 7 -2.09 -25.86 -13.53
C ASP A 7 -1.27 -26.62 -14.58
N CYS A 8 -0.95 -25.97 -15.70
CA CYS A 8 -0.14 -26.54 -16.77
C CYS A 8 1.18 -25.79 -16.89
N ASP A 9 2.30 -26.47 -16.69
CA ASP A 9 3.62 -25.96 -17.03
C ASP A 9 4.00 -26.34 -18.46
N TRP A 10 4.13 -25.34 -19.33
CA TRP A 10 4.55 -25.50 -20.73
C TRP A 10 6.07 -25.60 -20.91
N SER A 11 6.85 -25.61 -19.83
CA SER A 11 8.33 -25.72 -19.90
C SER A 11 8.83 -27.12 -20.19
N SER A 12 7.99 -28.13 -20.11
CA SER A 12 8.26 -29.52 -20.50
C SER A 12 7.25 -29.96 -21.55
N ASP A 13 7.70 -30.81 -22.53
CA ASP A 13 6.83 -31.45 -23.54
C ASP A 13 5.76 -32.38 -22.94
N VAL A 14 5.67 -32.43 -21.62
CA VAL A 14 4.69 -33.18 -20.82
C VAL A 14 3.90 -32.17 -19.99
N CYS A 15 2.70 -31.84 -20.43
CA CYS A 15 1.72 -31.14 -19.60
C CYS A 15 1.26 -32.07 -18.49
N SER A 16 1.87 -31.98 -17.30
CA SER A 16 1.27 -32.56 -16.10
C SER A 16 0.20 -31.59 -15.62
N SER A 17 -1.07 -31.91 -15.88
CA SER A 17 -2.20 -31.18 -15.30
C SER A 17 -2.34 -31.66 -13.86
N ASP A 18 -1.99 -30.81 -12.89
CA ASP A 18 -2.32 -31.05 -11.50
C ASP A 18 -3.76 -30.59 -11.26
N LEU A 19 -4.61 -31.54 -10.94
CA LEU A 19 -6.00 -31.29 -10.58
C LEU A 19 -6.09 -31.02 -9.09
N LEU A 20 -6.32 -29.76 -8.72
CA LEU A 20 -6.46 -29.36 -7.33
C LEU A 20 -7.93 -29.14 -6.98
N GLU A 21 -8.41 -29.84 -5.95
CA GLU A 21 -9.74 -29.56 -5.40
C GLU A 21 -9.70 -28.38 -4.44
N ALA A 22 -10.33 -27.26 -4.81
CA ALA A 22 -10.38 -26.06 -3.97
C ALA A 22 -11.81 -25.72 -3.55
N LYS A 23 -12.01 -25.47 -2.27
CA LYS A 23 -13.30 -24.97 -1.73
C LYS A 23 -13.40 -23.47 -1.93
N GLY A 24 -14.52 -22.99 -2.50
CA GLY A 24 -14.79 -21.56 -2.67
C GLY A 24 -14.99 -21.14 -4.12
N LEU A 25 -14.60 -21.94 -5.10
CA LEU A 25 -14.91 -21.74 -6.50
C LEU A 25 -16.37 -21.99 -6.79
N LYS A 26 -16.96 -21.24 -7.73
CA LYS A 26 -18.32 -21.43 -8.26
C LYS A 26 -18.32 -22.35 -9.48
N ALA A 27 -17.20 -22.34 -10.23
CA ALA A 27 -16.97 -23.16 -11.42
C ALA A 27 -15.47 -23.53 -11.52
N PRO A 28 -15.11 -24.57 -12.34
CA PRO A 28 -13.72 -24.87 -12.61
C PRO A 28 -12.95 -23.68 -13.16
N VAL A 29 -11.68 -23.56 -12.77
CA VAL A 29 -10.75 -22.55 -13.26
C VAL A 29 -9.52 -23.23 -13.83
N GLU A 30 -9.08 -22.77 -14.99
CA GLU A 30 -7.85 -23.23 -15.61
C GLU A 30 -6.75 -22.17 -15.39
N ILE A 31 -5.57 -22.61 -14.92
CA ILE A 31 -4.38 -21.77 -14.76
C ILE A 31 -3.30 -22.33 -15.67
N ILE A 32 -2.91 -21.56 -16.68
CA ILE A 32 -1.90 -21.93 -17.66
C ILE A 32 -0.69 -21.04 -17.44
N ARG A 33 0.47 -21.62 -17.12
CA ARG A 33 1.71 -20.86 -17.04
C ARG A 33 2.43 -20.88 -18.39
N ASP A 34 2.80 -19.67 -18.86
CA ASP A 34 3.59 -19.55 -20.07
C ASP A 34 5.08 -19.85 -19.80
N ARG A 35 5.90 -19.80 -20.85
CA ARG A 35 7.37 -20.03 -20.76
C ARG A 35 8.12 -19.09 -19.81
N ASN A 36 7.50 -17.98 -19.39
CA ASN A 36 8.03 -17.04 -18.42
C ASN A 36 7.39 -17.23 -17.04
N ALA A 37 6.67 -18.32 -16.83
CA ALA A 37 5.89 -18.65 -15.65
C ALA A 37 4.77 -17.62 -15.32
N VAL A 38 4.34 -16.80 -16.28
CA VAL A 38 3.22 -15.86 -16.10
C VAL A 38 1.92 -16.65 -16.14
N PRO A 39 1.06 -16.60 -15.11
CA PRO A 39 -0.20 -17.31 -15.11
C PRO A 39 -1.24 -16.63 -15.99
N HIS A 40 -1.90 -17.43 -16.83
CA HIS A 40 -3.08 -17.12 -17.58
C HIS A 40 -4.26 -17.83 -16.94
N ILE A 41 -5.12 -17.09 -16.27
CA ILE A 41 -6.28 -17.59 -15.51
C ILE A 41 -7.51 -17.51 -16.40
N VAL A 42 -8.15 -18.65 -16.66
CA VAL A 42 -9.41 -18.74 -17.41
C VAL A 42 -10.51 -19.21 -16.47
N ALA A 43 -11.52 -18.39 -16.24
CA ALA A 43 -12.54 -18.58 -15.22
C ALA A 43 -13.96 -18.31 -15.76
N GLY A 44 -14.98 -18.76 -15.03
CA GLY A 44 -16.37 -18.52 -15.36
C GLY A 44 -16.90 -17.15 -14.86
N SER A 45 -16.22 -16.51 -13.92
CA SER A 45 -16.63 -15.26 -13.27
C SER A 45 -15.43 -14.46 -12.76
N ILE A 46 -15.67 -13.18 -12.43
CA ILE A 46 -14.64 -12.34 -11.81
C ILE A 46 -14.23 -12.88 -10.43
N GLU A 47 -15.19 -13.44 -9.67
CA GLU A 47 -14.92 -14.03 -8.37
C GLU A 47 -14.01 -15.25 -8.49
N ASP A 48 -14.29 -16.16 -9.44
CA ASP A 48 -13.44 -17.33 -9.67
C ASP A 48 -12.06 -16.94 -10.20
N ALA A 49 -11.97 -15.92 -11.08
CA ALA A 49 -10.70 -15.37 -11.52
C ALA A 49 -9.90 -14.76 -10.38
N SER A 50 -10.58 -14.05 -9.46
CA SER A 50 -9.94 -13.46 -8.28
C SER A 50 -9.50 -14.51 -7.26
N PHE A 51 -10.27 -15.57 -7.10
CA PHE A 51 -9.89 -16.74 -6.30
C PHE A 51 -8.58 -17.33 -6.84
N ALA A 52 -8.52 -17.62 -8.13
CA ALA A 52 -7.33 -18.19 -8.76
C ALA A 52 -6.12 -17.25 -8.67
N LEU A 53 -6.33 -15.93 -8.84
CA LEU A 53 -5.25 -14.95 -8.64
C LEU A 53 -4.73 -14.97 -7.20
N GLY A 54 -5.63 -15.08 -6.20
CA GLY A 54 -5.24 -15.21 -4.79
C GLY A 54 -4.41 -16.47 -4.52
N PHE A 55 -4.81 -17.58 -5.15
CA PHE A 55 -4.09 -18.86 -5.06
C PHE A 55 -2.67 -18.75 -5.63
N VAL A 56 -2.50 -18.26 -6.87
CA VAL A 56 -1.17 -18.15 -7.50
C VAL A 56 -0.29 -17.08 -6.86
N HIS A 57 -0.88 -15.98 -6.35
CA HIS A 57 -0.12 -15.01 -5.56
C HIS A 57 0.44 -15.65 -4.29
N ALA A 58 -0.35 -16.46 -3.59
CA ALA A 58 0.11 -17.17 -2.41
C ALA A 58 1.14 -18.24 -2.77
N GLN A 59 0.93 -19.00 -3.83
CA GLN A 59 1.84 -20.04 -4.31
C GLN A 59 3.24 -19.45 -4.60
N ASP A 60 3.31 -18.31 -5.26
CA ASP A 60 4.58 -17.78 -5.78
C ASP A 60 5.18 -16.68 -4.89
N ARG A 61 4.38 -15.98 -4.07
CA ARG A 61 4.75 -14.73 -3.41
C ARG A 61 4.28 -14.63 -1.95
N PHE A 62 3.92 -15.72 -1.29
CA PHE A 62 3.32 -15.65 0.05
C PHE A 62 4.21 -14.95 1.08
N TRP A 63 5.55 -15.15 1.04
CA TRP A 63 6.45 -14.42 1.94
C TRP A 63 6.29 -12.91 1.80
N GLN A 64 6.28 -12.40 0.57
CA GLN A 64 6.09 -10.97 0.28
C GLN A 64 4.74 -10.47 0.81
N MET A 65 3.66 -11.23 0.58
CA MET A 65 2.32 -10.93 1.06
C MET A 65 2.26 -10.91 2.59
N GLU A 66 2.85 -11.91 3.25
CA GLU A 66 2.91 -12.00 4.71
C GLU A 66 3.67 -10.83 5.34
N MET A 67 4.80 -10.43 4.74
CA MET A 67 5.56 -9.28 5.22
C MET A 67 4.77 -7.98 5.11
N MET A 68 4.10 -7.73 3.98
CA MET A 68 3.26 -6.55 3.79
C MET A 68 2.09 -6.51 4.77
N ARG A 69 1.39 -7.65 4.94
CA ARG A 69 0.31 -7.78 5.91
C ARG A 69 0.78 -7.48 7.33
N ARG A 70 1.86 -8.14 7.77
CA ARG A 70 2.40 -7.97 9.12
C ARG A 70 2.96 -6.58 9.38
N LEU A 71 3.57 -5.98 8.37
CA LEU A 71 3.99 -4.58 8.46
C LEU A 71 2.77 -3.68 8.77
N GLY A 72 1.70 -3.77 7.99
CA GLY A 72 0.51 -2.96 8.22
C GLY A 72 -0.22 -3.27 9.53
N GLN A 73 -0.16 -4.52 9.99
CA GLN A 73 -0.71 -4.95 11.28
C GLN A 73 0.17 -4.54 12.47
N GLY A 74 1.44 -4.09 12.25
CA GLY A 74 2.41 -3.87 13.32
C GLY A 74 2.71 -5.16 14.08
N ARG A 75 3.09 -6.24 13.38
CA ARG A 75 3.32 -7.59 13.91
C ARG A 75 4.60 -8.24 13.40
N LEU A 76 5.56 -7.44 12.92
CA LEU A 76 6.85 -7.97 12.43
C LEU A 76 7.71 -8.56 13.54
N SER A 77 7.67 -7.98 14.75
CA SER A 77 8.43 -8.45 15.91
C SER A 77 7.94 -9.82 16.46
N GLU A 78 6.80 -10.32 15.98
CA GLU A 78 6.37 -11.71 16.25
C GLU A 78 7.15 -12.76 15.43
N LEU A 79 7.87 -12.35 14.36
CA LEU A 79 8.57 -13.26 13.45
C LEU A 79 10.03 -13.45 13.83
N VAL A 80 10.70 -12.38 14.24
CA VAL A 80 12.14 -12.38 14.53
C VAL A 80 12.39 -11.66 15.86
N PRO A 81 13.10 -12.31 16.79
CA PRO A 81 13.35 -11.70 18.10
C PRO A 81 14.32 -10.53 18.01
N PRO A 82 14.14 -9.45 18.80
CA PRO A 82 15.05 -8.31 18.84
C PRO A 82 16.51 -8.69 19.15
N ALA A 83 16.72 -9.78 19.85
CA ALA A 83 18.06 -10.28 20.16
C ALA A 83 18.92 -10.59 18.90
N LEU A 84 18.27 -10.88 17.75
CA LEU A 84 18.95 -11.17 16.49
C LEU A 84 19.07 -9.94 15.56
N VAL A 85 18.10 -9.01 15.61
CA VAL A 85 17.99 -7.92 14.61
C VAL A 85 17.92 -6.54 15.26
N GLY A 86 18.01 -6.43 16.58
CA GLY A 86 17.81 -5.19 17.31
C GLY A 86 16.35 -4.78 17.44
N SER A 87 16.09 -3.62 18.01
CA SER A 87 14.73 -3.12 18.31
C SER A 87 13.99 -2.54 17.09
N GLY A 88 14.58 -2.53 15.91
CA GLY A 88 14.01 -1.87 14.73
C GLY A 88 12.63 -2.37 14.34
N LEU A 89 12.37 -3.68 14.44
CA LEU A 89 11.05 -4.26 14.16
C LEU A 89 9.99 -3.81 15.17
N VAL A 90 10.36 -3.73 16.45
CA VAL A 90 9.46 -3.27 17.52
C VAL A 90 9.06 -1.80 17.30
N GLU A 91 10.02 -0.95 16.93
CA GLU A 91 9.73 0.47 16.63
C GLU A 91 8.87 0.62 15.37
N THR A 92 9.08 -0.25 14.38
CA THR A 92 8.21 -0.33 13.20
C THR A 92 6.79 -0.72 13.58
N ASP A 93 6.63 -1.80 14.36
CA ASP A 93 5.31 -2.25 14.84
C ASP A 93 4.62 -1.18 15.68
N ARG A 94 5.38 -0.51 16.57
CA ARG A 94 4.88 0.62 17.37
C ARG A 94 4.32 1.73 16.48
N THR A 95 5.03 2.08 15.41
CA THR A 95 4.59 3.12 14.47
C THR A 95 3.35 2.70 13.69
N MET A 96 3.33 1.49 13.13
CA MET A 96 2.19 1.01 12.35
C MET A 96 0.92 0.87 13.18
N ARG A 97 1.03 0.39 14.42
CA ARG A 97 -0.09 0.36 15.38
C ARG A 97 -0.49 1.76 15.83
N GLY A 98 0.48 2.64 16.07
CA GLY A 98 0.23 4.04 16.39
C GLY A 98 -0.52 4.78 15.28
N LEU A 99 -0.14 4.56 14.02
CA LEU A 99 -0.86 5.09 12.86
C LEU A 99 -2.22 4.40 12.63
N GLY A 100 -2.44 3.23 13.21
CA GLY A 100 -3.68 2.47 13.05
C GLY A 100 -3.90 1.96 11.63
N VAL A 101 -2.83 1.65 10.88
CA VAL A 101 -2.91 1.27 9.45
C VAL A 101 -3.90 0.14 9.21
N TYR A 102 -3.79 -0.92 10.00
CA TYR A 102 -4.68 -2.08 9.84
C TYR A 102 -6.12 -1.81 10.28
N ARG A 103 -6.31 -0.98 11.31
CA ARG A 103 -7.63 -0.54 11.75
C ARG A 103 -8.34 0.21 10.64
N HIS A 104 -7.68 1.20 10.03
CA HIS A 104 -8.23 1.96 8.91
C HIS A 104 -8.46 1.09 7.66
N ALA A 105 -7.59 0.10 7.39
CA ALA A 105 -7.83 -0.88 6.34
C ALA A 105 -9.08 -1.72 6.60
N SER A 106 -9.26 -2.20 7.85
CA SER A 106 -10.43 -2.99 8.25
C SER A 106 -11.73 -2.19 8.15
N ASP A 107 -11.72 -0.94 8.63
CA ASP A 107 -12.88 -0.05 8.56
C ASP A 107 -13.25 0.26 7.10
N SER A 108 -12.26 0.44 6.23
CA SER A 108 -12.47 0.72 4.80
C SER A 108 -13.20 -0.41 4.07
N VAL A 109 -13.11 -1.68 4.53
CA VAL A 109 -13.85 -2.81 3.92
C VAL A 109 -15.36 -2.54 3.95
N ALA A 110 -15.88 -1.95 5.03
CA ALA A 110 -17.30 -1.64 5.17
C ALA A 110 -17.78 -0.54 4.18
N ALA A 111 -16.88 0.34 3.75
CA ALA A 111 -17.19 1.42 2.81
C ALA A 111 -17.29 0.95 1.35
N LEU A 112 -16.80 -0.26 1.04
CA LEU A 112 -16.77 -0.81 -0.32
C LEU A 112 -18.15 -1.30 -0.76
N SER A 113 -18.40 -1.28 -2.08
CA SER A 113 -19.58 -1.87 -2.67
C SER A 113 -19.65 -3.38 -2.43
N PRO A 114 -20.87 -3.98 -2.39
CA PRO A 114 -21.00 -5.45 -2.24
C PRO A 114 -20.24 -6.23 -3.30
N ALA A 115 -20.20 -5.75 -4.55
CA ALA A 115 -19.45 -6.41 -5.64
C ALA A 115 -17.93 -6.41 -5.36
N THR A 116 -17.37 -5.29 -4.92
CA THR A 116 -15.95 -5.21 -4.55
C THR A 116 -15.62 -6.10 -3.36
N ARG A 117 -16.49 -6.15 -2.34
CA ARG A 117 -16.31 -7.07 -1.20
C ARG A 117 -16.31 -8.54 -1.64
N SER A 118 -17.25 -8.92 -2.55
CA SER A 118 -17.30 -10.29 -3.10
C SER A 118 -15.99 -10.69 -3.79
N VAL A 119 -15.38 -9.78 -4.55
CA VAL A 119 -14.07 -9.99 -5.21
C VAL A 119 -12.95 -10.18 -4.17
N LEU A 120 -12.91 -9.34 -3.13
CA LEU A 120 -11.91 -9.44 -2.06
C LEU A 120 -12.07 -10.72 -1.23
N GLU A 121 -13.30 -11.14 -0.97
CA GLU A 121 -13.62 -12.39 -0.27
C GLU A 121 -13.20 -13.62 -1.10
N ALA A 122 -13.46 -13.58 -2.41
CA ALA A 122 -13.06 -14.65 -3.33
C ALA A 122 -11.52 -14.75 -3.42
N TYR A 123 -10.83 -13.61 -3.54
CA TYR A 123 -9.36 -13.55 -3.51
C TYR A 123 -8.81 -14.12 -2.20
N SER A 124 -9.37 -13.69 -1.06
CA SER A 124 -8.99 -14.19 0.26
C SER A 124 -9.21 -15.70 0.38
N ALA A 125 -10.29 -16.22 -0.20
CA ALA A 125 -10.57 -17.65 -0.23
C ALA A 125 -9.52 -18.42 -1.06
N GLY A 126 -9.04 -17.86 -2.17
CA GLY A 126 -7.96 -18.42 -2.98
C GLY A 126 -6.63 -18.50 -2.24
N VAL A 127 -6.21 -17.40 -1.57
CA VAL A 127 -5.02 -17.39 -0.69
C VAL A 127 -5.16 -18.46 0.40
N ASN A 128 -6.33 -18.55 1.03
CA ASN A 128 -6.59 -19.50 2.10
C ASN A 128 -6.70 -20.95 1.61
N ALA A 129 -7.08 -21.18 0.36
CA ALA A 129 -7.07 -22.50 -0.24
C ALA A 129 -5.64 -23.02 -0.38
N TRP A 130 -4.70 -22.18 -0.85
CA TRP A 130 -3.29 -22.52 -0.89
C TRP A 130 -2.70 -22.74 0.52
N LEU A 131 -3.05 -21.89 1.49
CA LEU A 131 -2.61 -22.05 2.89
C LEU A 131 -3.11 -23.36 3.55
N ALA A 132 -4.23 -23.89 3.09
CA ALA A 132 -4.82 -25.12 3.58
C ALA A 132 -4.34 -26.39 2.87
N ASP A 133 -3.58 -26.23 1.78
CA ASP A 133 -3.02 -27.34 1.04
C ASP A 133 -1.98 -28.08 1.91
N PRO A 134 -2.14 -29.38 2.18
CA PRO A 134 -1.17 -30.13 2.98
C PRO A 134 0.19 -30.29 2.31
N ASP A 135 0.25 -30.20 0.99
CA ASP A 135 1.45 -30.38 0.18
C ASP A 135 2.17 -29.05 -0.11
N GLN A 136 1.64 -27.92 0.40
CA GLN A 136 2.24 -26.63 0.23
C GLN A 136 3.68 -26.59 0.76
N GLN A 137 4.56 -25.97 0.00
CA GLN A 137 5.94 -25.75 0.42
C GLN A 137 6.17 -24.26 0.73
N PHE A 138 6.40 -23.96 1.99
CA PHE A 138 6.87 -22.64 2.38
C PHE A 138 8.33 -22.43 1.93
N GLY A 139 8.64 -21.25 1.43
CA GLY A 139 10.01 -20.84 1.13
C GLY A 139 10.91 -20.85 2.37
N LEU A 140 12.20 -20.61 2.14
CA LEU A 140 13.24 -20.64 3.17
C LEU A 140 12.92 -19.70 4.34
N GLU A 141 12.40 -18.51 4.04
CA GLU A 141 12.10 -17.46 5.02
C GLU A 141 11.06 -17.92 6.05
N LEU A 142 9.94 -18.48 5.58
CA LEU A 142 8.90 -18.98 6.47
C LEU A 142 9.35 -20.22 7.23
N THR A 143 10.22 -21.04 6.63
CA THR A 143 10.83 -22.18 7.30
C THR A 143 11.72 -21.73 8.46
N LEU A 144 12.52 -20.65 8.26
CA LEU A 144 13.33 -20.05 9.32
C LEU A 144 12.46 -19.44 10.43
N VAL A 145 11.39 -18.71 10.07
CA VAL A 145 10.43 -18.18 11.05
C VAL A 145 9.80 -19.30 11.89
N LYS A 146 9.41 -20.39 11.24
CA LYS A 146 8.89 -21.58 11.92
C LYS A 146 9.90 -22.18 12.89
N LEU A 147 11.18 -22.26 12.50
CA LEU A 147 12.26 -22.72 13.36
C LEU A 147 12.43 -21.79 14.57
N LEU A 148 12.53 -20.47 14.35
CA LEU A 148 12.70 -19.47 15.41
C LEU A 148 11.53 -19.48 16.42
N SER A 149 10.32 -19.76 15.95
CA SER A 149 9.13 -19.89 16.81
C SER A 149 9.00 -21.25 17.52
N GLY A 150 10.03 -22.11 17.45
CA GLY A 150 9.97 -23.47 18.02
C GLY A 150 8.93 -24.37 17.34
N GLY A 151 8.63 -24.13 16.07
CA GLY A 151 7.66 -24.88 15.27
C GLY A 151 6.21 -24.42 15.45
N SER A 152 5.94 -23.41 16.26
CA SER A 152 4.58 -22.94 16.56
C SER A 152 4.01 -21.98 15.49
N TYR A 153 4.86 -21.35 14.69
CA TYR A 153 4.40 -20.40 13.67
C TYR A 153 3.45 -21.06 12.66
N ARG A 154 2.32 -20.40 12.46
CA ARG A 154 1.34 -20.69 11.40
C ARG A 154 0.87 -19.35 10.85
N PRO A 155 0.83 -19.16 9.52
CA PRO A 155 0.21 -17.97 8.93
C PRO A 155 -1.27 -17.90 9.33
N ASP A 156 -1.73 -16.71 9.67
CA ASP A 156 -3.15 -16.45 9.86
C ASP A 156 -3.89 -16.55 8.51
N ARG A 157 -5.19 -16.83 8.56
CA ARG A 157 -6.04 -16.78 7.38
C ARG A 157 -6.04 -15.36 6.80
N TRP A 158 -5.96 -15.27 5.47
CA TRP A 158 -6.06 -14.00 4.76
C TRP A 158 -7.47 -13.44 4.85
N GLN A 159 -7.59 -12.14 5.13
CA GLN A 159 -8.84 -11.39 5.23
C GLN A 159 -8.89 -10.31 4.17
N PRO A 160 -10.07 -9.82 3.75
CA PRO A 160 -10.19 -8.66 2.84
C PRO A 160 -9.38 -7.44 3.27
N ALA A 161 -9.32 -7.14 4.58
CA ALA A 161 -8.53 -6.05 5.12
C ALA A 161 -7.02 -6.19 4.83
N ASP A 162 -6.49 -7.41 4.75
CA ASP A 162 -5.09 -7.66 4.44
C ASP A 162 -4.72 -7.16 3.04
N SER A 163 -5.66 -7.25 2.09
CA SER A 163 -5.48 -6.70 0.74
C SER A 163 -5.50 -5.16 0.72
N LEU A 164 -6.28 -4.53 1.59
CA LEU A 164 -6.35 -3.07 1.70
C LEU A 164 -5.10 -2.47 2.37
N VAL A 165 -4.39 -3.24 3.17
CA VAL A 165 -3.11 -2.82 3.78
C VAL A 165 -2.12 -2.34 2.72
N TRP A 166 -2.06 -3.03 1.57
CA TRP A 166 -1.15 -2.66 0.48
C TRP A 166 -1.38 -1.22 0.01
N THR A 167 -2.64 -0.83 -0.26
CA THR A 167 -2.97 0.53 -0.70
C THR A 167 -2.62 1.57 0.36
N LYS A 168 -2.86 1.27 1.65
CA LYS A 168 -2.51 2.15 2.77
C LYS A 168 -1.00 2.35 2.90
N LEU A 169 -0.23 1.27 2.82
CA LEU A 169 1.23 1.34 2.89
C LEU A 169 1.84 2.07 1.69
N MET A 170 1.33 1.82 0.48
CA MET A 170 1.74 2.56 -0.72
C MET A 170 1.44 4.05 -0.58
N ALA A 171 0.28 4.42 -0.06
CA ALA A 171 -0.09 5.81 0.17
C ALA A 171 0.84 6.49 1.19
N LEU A 172 1.13 5.83 2.31
CA LEU A 172 2.07 6.34 3.31
C LEU A 172 3.52 6.44 2.78
N SER A 173 3.88 5.61 1.79
CA SER A 173 5.20 5.65 1.14
C SER A 173 5.31 6.77 0.12
N LEU A 174 4.30 6.92 -0.75
CA LEU A 174 4.33 7.86 -1.86
C LEU A 174 3.94 9.30 -1.46
N ASP A 175 3.02 9.46 -0.49
CA ASP A 175 2.51 10.75 -0.03
C ASP A 175 3.19 11.14 1.29
N GLY A 176 4.49 11.39 1.29
CA GLY A 176 5.30 11.56 2.50
C GLY A 176 5.51 13.00 3.00
N ASN A 177 4.66 14.00 2.64
CA ASN A 177 4.91 15.41 2.93
C ASN A 177 4.94 15.77 4.43
N TRP A 178 4.20 15.06 5.32
CA TRP A 178 4.27 15.27 6.76
C TRP A 178 5.70 15.17 7.34
N ARG A 179 6.59 14.42 6.68
CA ARG A 179 8.00 14.33 7.05
C ARG A 179 8.76 15.62 6.75
N ALA A 180 8.41 16.30 5.66
CA ALA A 180 8.94 17.60 5.33
C ALA A 180 8.51 18.66 6.35
N GLU A 181 7.26 18.58 6.85
CA GLU A 181 6.77 19.44 7.93
C GLU A 181 7.52 19.19 9.24
N LEU A 182 7.74 17.90 9.62
CA LEU A 182 8.58 17.57 10.77
C LEU A 182 9.99 18.13 10.65
N LEU A 183 10.57 18.06 9.46
CA LEU A 183 11.89 18.65 9.19
C LEU A 183 11.85 20.17 9.35
N ARG A 184 10.85 20.84 8.77
CA ARG A 184 10.66 22.30 8.94
C ARG A 184 10.56 22.70 10.41
N LEU A 185 9.76 21.96 11.21
CA LEU A 185 9.65 22.19 12.65
C LEU A 185 11.00 22.04 13.38
N ARG A 186 11.82 21.05 13.01
CA ARG A 186 13.17 20.87 13.56
C ARG A 186 14.11 22.00 13.16
N LEU A 187 14.06 22.40 11.91
CA LEU A 187 14.87 23.51 11.38
C LEU A 187 14.47 24.83 12.03
N LEU A 188 13.16 25.11 12.17
CA LEU A 188 12.67 26.31 12.88
C LEU A 188 13.25 26.43 14.28
N LYS A 189 13.33 25.34 15.03
CA LYS A 189 13.95 25.33 16.36
C LYS A 189 15.45 25.56 16.34
N LYS A 190 16.17 25.13 15.30
CA LYS A 190 17.63 25.20 15.24
C LYS A 190 18.16 26.49 14.61
N ILE A 191 17.52 27.00 13.57
CA ILE A 191 18.02 28.09 12.74
C ILE A 191 17.03 29.25 12.58
N GLY A 192 15.84 29.16 13.21
CA GLY A 192 14.82 30.20 13.17
C GLY A 192 14.12 30.32 11.82
N GLU A 193 13.16 31.26 11.73
CA GLU A 193 12.34 31.44 10.51
C GLU A 193 13.16 31.88 9.30
N ASP A 194 14.12 32.78 9.47
CA ASP A 194 14.94 33.29 8.37
C ASP A 194 15.85 32.21 7.80
N GLY A 195 16.39 31.33 8.65
CA GLY A 195 17.16 30.18 8.21
C GLY A 195 16.31 29.16 7.46
N VAL A 196 15.08 28.92 7.87
CA VAL A 196 14.16 28.03 7.15
C VAL A 196 13.78 28.65 5.81
N LYS A 197 13.41 29.94 5.77
CA LYS A 197 13.11 30.64 4.51
C LYS A 197 14.27 30.54 3.52
N PHE A 198 15.51 30.79 3.99
CA PHE A 198 16.71 30.67 3.15
C PHE A 198 16.87 29.28 2.55
N LEU A 199 16.58 28.20 3.33
CA LEU A 199 16.70 26.81 2.87
C LEU A 199 15.54 26.33 2.00
N THR A 200 14.36 26.96 2.11
CA THR A 200 13.14 26.51 1.41
C THR A 200 12.72 27.40 0.25
N GLN A 201 13.37 28.57 0.07
CA GLN A 201 13.08 29.42 -1.09
C GLN A 201 13.68 28.83 -2.37
N PRO A 202 12.87 28.63 -3.42
CA PRO A 202 13.36 28.14 -4.70
C PRO A 202 13.91 29.31 -5.52
N GLU A 203 15.06 29.86 -5.14
CA GLU A 203 15.72 30.89 -5.97
C GLU A 203 17.13 30.46 -6.39
N GLY A 204 17.32 30.32 -7.72
CA GLY A 204 18.61 30.30 -8.40
C GLY A 204 19.33 28.96 -8.40
N GLU A 205 20.56 28.99 -8.88
CA GLU A 205 21.45 27.83 -9.10
C GLU A 205 21.77 26.97 -7.86
N ASN A 206 21.31 27.37 -6.67
CA ASN A 206 21.54 26.65 -5.40
C ASN A 206 20.39 25.73 -4.98
N ALA A 207 19.29 25.63 -5.74
CA ALA A 207 18.14 24.78 -5.41
C ALA A 207 18.55 23.31 -5.29
N ASP A 208 19.45 22.82 -6.13
CA ASP A 208 19.96 21.44 -6.10
C ASP A 208 20.84 21.16 -4.88
N ALA A 209 21.66 22.14 -4.46
CA ALA A 209 22.47 22.01 -3.26
C ALA A 209 21.61 21.99 -1.99
N THR A 210 20.56 22.81 -1.93
CA THR A 210 19.59 22.86 -0.83
C THR A 210 18.80 21.56 -0.73
N LEU A 211 18.35 21.00 -1.85
CA LEU A 211 17.68 19.71 -1.90
C LEU A 211 18.62 18.56 -1.52
N SER A 212 19.90 18.62 -1.87
CA SER A 212 20.92 17.65 -1.46
C SER A 212 21.21 17.72 0.06
N MET A 213 21.29 18.92 0.64
CA MET A 213 21.44 19.11 2.09
C MET A 213 20.18 18.67 2.85
N LEU A 214 19.00 18.94 2.34
CA LEU A 214 17.74 18.44 2.91
C LEU A 214 17.71 16.92 2.85
N SER A 215 18.07 16.30 1.74
CA SER A 215 18.18 14.85 1.58
C SER A 215 19.17 14.24 2.59
N SER A 216 20.33 14.86 2.82
CA SER A 216 21.29 14.36 3.81
C SER A 216 20.81 14.52 5.26
N ALA A 217 20.02 15.56 5.56
CA ALA A 217 19.36 15.72 6.87
C ALA A 217 18.23 14.69 7.10
N PHE A 218 17.55 14.24 6.02
CA PHE A 218 16.61 13.13 6.06
C PHE A 218 17.28 11.77 6.32
N ASN A 219 18.51 11.56 5.84
CA ASN A 219 19.26 10.33 6.06
C ASN A 219 19.59 10.06 7.55
N GLY A 220 19.49 11.06 8.41
CA GLY A 220 19.61 10.92 9.87
C GLY A 220 18.30 10.61 10.60
N LEU A 221 17.16 10.58 9.91
CA LEU A 221 15.87 10.22 10.47
C LEU A 221 15.66 8.72 10.29
N GLU A 222 15.62 7.97 11.41
CA GLU A 222 15.35 6.51 11.36
C GLU A 222 13.98 6.13 10.79
N LEU A 223 13.14 7.11 10.38
CA LEU A 223 11.94 6.89 9.59
C LEU A 223 12.25 6.28 8.22
N ASP A 224 13.41 6.58 7.66
CA ASP A 224 13.92 5.88 6.47
C ASP A 224 14.13 4.40 6.71
N ARG A 225 14.43 3.98 7.94
CA ARG A 225 14.51 2.55 8.29
C ARG A 225 13.14 1.88 8.31
N LEU A 226 12.07 2.60 8.60
CA LEU A 226 10.72 2.05 8.66
C LEU A 226 10.24 1.54 7.29
N PHE A 227 10.56 2.29 6.25
CA PHE A 227 10.18 1.96 4.88
C PHE A 227 11.26 1.15 4.14
N ARG A 228 12.48 1.06 4.69
CA ARG A 228 13.55 0.21 4.14
C ARG A 228 13.29 -1.30 4.30
N PHE A 229 12.26 -1.70 5.03
CA PHE A 229 11.84 -3.11 5.05
C PHE A 229 11.18 -3.53 3.73
N THR A 230 10.63 -2.58 2.98
CA THR A 230 10.12 -2.79 1.61
C THR A 230 11.13 -2.39 0.54
N GLU A 231 12.21 -1.70 0.93
CA GLU A 231 13.26 -1.22 0.05
C GLU A 231 14.62 -1.73 0.51
N ASN A 232 15.28 -2.54 -0.31
CA ASN A 232 16.66 -2.92 -0.08
C ASN A 232 17.55 -1.67 -0.04
N ALA A 233 18.19 -1.45 1.07
CA ALA A 233 18.86 -0.28 1.62
C ALA A 233 20.06 0.28 0.84
N ALA A 234 20.10 0.26 -0.48
CA ALA A 234 21.31 0.60 -1.21
C ALA A 234 21.32 1.92 -1.99
N THR A 235 20.21 2.63 -2.11
CA THR A 235 20.25 3.87 -2.90
C THR A 235 19.36 4.98 -2.34
N THR A 236 19.97 6.10 -2.00
CA THR A 236 19.39 7.43 -1.82
C THR A 236 18.85 8.00 -3.15
N LYS A 237 18.33 7.17 -4.04
CA LYS A 237 17.73 7.65 -5.28
C LYS A 237 16.30 8.08 -5.01
N ARG A 238 15.99 9.31 -5.37
CA ARG A 238 14.63 9.79 -5.52
C ARG A 238 13.90 8.78 -6.40
N GLU A 239 12.87 8.15 -5.84
CA GLU A 239 11.96 7.37 -6.63
C GLU A 239 11.26 8.31 -7.60
N ALA A 240 11.26 7.95 -8.85
CA ALA A 240 10.61 8.66 -9.92
C ALA A 240 9.82 7.63 -10.72
N SER A 241 8.82 8.07 -11.44
CA SER A 241 8.10 7.23 -12.38
C SER A 241 7.90 8.00 -13.67
N ASN A 242 7.85 7.29 -14.78
CA ASN A 242 7.54 7.89 -16.06
C ASN A 242 6.30 7.23 -16.63
N GLU A 243 5.46 8.03 -17.25
CA GLU A 243 4.35 7.59 -18.06
C GLU A 243 4.20 8.52 -19.26
N TRP A 244 3.80 7.97 -20.39
CA TRP A 244 3.42 8.75 -21.55
C TRP A 244 2.46 7.99 -22.44
N VAL A 245 1.66 8.74 -23.15
CA VAL A 245 0.76 8.23 -24.15
C VAL A 245 0.90 9.05 -25.42
N VAL A 246 0.98 8.36 -26.56
CA VAL A 246 1.18 8.99 -27.88
C VAL A 246 -0.04 8.68 -28.73
N SER A 247 -0.61 9.73 -29.36
CA SER A 247 -1.73 9.59 -30.30
C SER A 247 -1.37 8.74 -31.50
N GLY A 248 -2.33 8.00 -32.04
CA GLY A 248 -2.19 7.24 -33.28
C GLY A 248 -1.69 8.06 -34.47
N ALA A 249 -1.93 9.38 -34.50
CA ALA A 249 -1.41 10.28 -35.52
C ALA A 249 0.13 10.34 -35.57
N HIS A 250 0.80 9.97 -34.49
CA HIS A 250 2.25 9.95 -34.35
C HIS A 250 2.84 8.54 -34.26
N SER A 251 2.04 7.49 -34.50
CA SER A 251 2.49 6.10 -34.49
C SER A 251 2.42 5.48 -35.89
N VAL A 252 3.34 4.55 -36.17
CA VAL A 252 3.37 3.83 -37.46
C VAL A 252 2.13 2.96 -37.63
N SER A 253 1.59 2.44 -36.53
CA SER A 253 0.38 1.59 -36.54
C SER A 253 -0.93 2.35 -36.75
N GLY A 254 -0.92 3.69 -36.62
CA GLY A 254 -2.13 4.51 -36.56
C GLY A 254 -2.93 4.32 -35.27
N LYS A 255 -2.39 3.59 -34.28
CA LYS A 255 -3.02 3.34 -32.97
C LYS A 255 -2.23 4.03 -31.85
N PRO A 256 -2.87 4.40 -30.74
CA PRO A 256 -2.17 4.95 -29.59
C PRO A 256 -1.11 4.00 -29.06
N LEU A 257 -0.04 4.60 -28.51
CA LEU A 257 1.00 3.90 -27.75
C LEU A 257 0.99 4.41 -26.32
N LEU A 258 1.02 3.51 -25.35
CA LEU A 258 1.13 3.85 -23.93
C LEU A 258 2.34 3.13 -23.35
N ALA A 259 3.15 3.86 -22.56
CA ALA A 259 4.24 3.30 -21.79
C ALA A 259 4.20 3.83 -20.36
N ASN A 260 4.57 2.97 -19.42
CA ASN A 260 4.66 3.31 -18.01
C ASN A 260 5.85 2.58 -17.38
N ASP A 261 6.62 3.31 -16.60
CA ASP A 261 7.86 2.86 -15.97
C ASP A 261 7.89 3.33 -14.50
N PRO A 262 7.27 2.58 -13.56
CA PRO A 262 7.27 2.91 -12.15
C PRO A 262 8.60 2.51 -11.50
N HIS A 263 9.35 3.50 -11.00
CA HIS A 263 10.62 3.32 -10.32
C HIS A 263 10.41 3.17 -8.82
N LEU A 264 10.06 1.98 -8.36
CA LEU A 264 9.74 1.67 -6.95
C LEU A 264 10.92 1.04 -6.17
N GLY A 265 12.14 1.29 -6.58
CA GLY A 265 13.30 0.64 -5.98
C GLY A 265 13.53 -0.81 -6.50
N LEU A 266 14.75 -1.30 -6.30
CA LEU A 266 15.13 -2.66 -6.72
C LEU A 266 15.00 -3.61 -5.54
N SER A 267 14.14 -4.62 -5.67
CA SER A 267 13.95 -5.69 -4.70
C SER A 267 13.82 -7.05 -5.38
N PHE A 268 14.09 -8.11 -4.61
CA PHE A 268 13.80 -9.47 -5.03
C PHE A 268 13.06 -10.21 -3.91
N PRO A 269 11.84 -10.67 -4.20
CA PRO A 269 11.08 -10.48 -5.45
C PRO A 269 10.71 -9.01 -5.68
N GLY A 270 10.49 -8.63 -6.96
CA GLY A 270 10.02 -7.30 -7.32
C GLY A 270 8.59 -7.04 -6.85
N PRO A 271 8.12 -5.77 -6.84
CA PRO A 271 6.79 -5.42 -6.33
C PRO A 271 5.65 -5.94 -7.21
N TRP A 272 5.92 -6.23 -8.46
CA TRP A 272 4.93 -6.61 -9.44
C TRP A 272 4.93 -8.12 -9.73
N TYR A 273 3.72 -8.65 -9.93
CA TYR A 273 3.46 -9.99 -10.40
C TYR A 273 2.62 -9.89 -11.67
N LEU A 274 3.13 -10.42 -12.79
CA LEU A 274 2.41 -10.38 -14.05
C LEU A 274 1.34 -11.47 -14.08
N ALA A 275 0.13 -11.13 -14.53
CA ALA A 275 -0.96 -12.07 -14.69
C ALA A 275 -1.88 -11.68 -15.85
N ARG A 276 -2.56 -12.67 -16.42
CA ARG A 276 -3.70 -12.50 -17.32
C ARG A 276 -4.90 -13.20 -16.72
N MET A 277 -6.04 -12.52 -16.72
CA MET A 277 -7.31 -13.06 -16.23
C MET A 277 -8.36 -12.93 -17.35
N VAL A 278 -9.05 -14.04 -17.63
CA VAL A 278 -10.09 -14.12 -18.68
C VAL A 278 -11.35 -14.70 -18.07
N TRP A 279 -12.47 -14.04 -18.30
CA TRP A 279 -13.83 -14.54 -18.02
C TRP A 279 -14.82 -13.95 -19.02
N PRO A 280 -16.07 -14.42 -19.12
CA PRO A 280 -17.00 -13.94 -20.14
C PRO A 280 -17.10 -12.41 -20.22
N GLY A 281 -16.72 -11.86 -21.38
CA GLY A 281 -16.72 -10.41 -21.65
C GLY A 281 -15.45 -9.66 -21.24
N PHE A 282 -14.48 -10.29 -20.59
CA PHE A 282 -13.26 -9.64 -20.10
C PHE A 282 -11.99 -10.45 -20.40
N ASP A 283 -10.94 -9.75 -20.79
CA ASP A 283 -9.57 -10.24 -20.93
C ASP A 283 -8.65 -9.12 -20.41
N ILE A 284 -8.12 -9.28 -19.20
CA ILE A 284 -7.34 -8.27 -18.49
C ILE A 284 -5.95 -8.82 -18.25
N ARG A 285 -4.92 -8.01 -18.51
CA ARG A 285 -3.53 -8.42 -18.29
C ARG A 285 -2.65 -7.24 -17.89
N GLY A 286 -1.64 -7.53 -17.06
CA GLY A 286 -0.68 -6.54 -16.61
C GLY A 286 -0.03 -6.91 -15.30
N ALA A 287 0.45 -5.89 -14.60
CA ALA A 287 1.12 -6.00 -13.32
C ALA A 287 0.11 -5.94 -12.17
N THR A 288 0.11 -6.97 -11.37
CA THR A 288 -0.68 -7.07 -10.13
C THR A 288 0.24 -6.94 -8.91
N PRO A 289 -0.16 -6.28 -7.81
CA PRO A 289 0.58 -6.35 -6.56
C PRO A 289 0.19 -7.62 -5.80
N PRO A 290 1.15 -8.49 -5.41
CA PRO A 290 0.83 -9.65 -4.58
C PRO A 290 0.11 -9.24 -3.29
N GLY A 291 -1.05 -9.84 -3.05
CA GLY A 291 -1.95 -9.47 -1.95
C GLY A 291 -3.19 -8.68 -2.39
N VAL A 292 -3.29 -8.25 -3.66
CA VAL A 292 -4.38 -7.38 -4.16
C VAL A 292 -5.03 -7.97 -5.42
N PRO A 293 -6.37 -8.08 -5.49
CA PRO A 293 -7.07 -8.71 -6.62
C PRO A 293 -7.31 -7.77 -7.82
N THR A 294 -6.32 -6.94 -8.18
CA THR A 294 -6.47 -6.01 -9.30
C THR A 294 -5.22 -5.95 -10.17
N VAL A 295 -5.39 -5.65 -11.44
CA VAL A 295 -4.29 -5.24 -12.31
C VAL A 295 -4.07 -3.74 -12.11
N ALA A 296 -2.97 -3.39 -11.45
CA ALA A 296 -2.62 -1.99 -11.18
C ALA A 296 -2.23 -1.26 -12.48
N LEU A 297 -1.33 -1.85 -13.26
CA LEU A 297 -0.81 -1.31 -14.51
C LEU A 297 -1.08 -2.32 -15.62
N GLY A 298 -1.73 -1.91 -16.71
CA GLY A 298 -2.01 -2.89 -17.74
C GLY A 298 -3.02 -2.46 -18.78
N HIS A 299 -3.69 -3.44 -19.34
CA HIS A 299 -4.75 -3.22 -20.32
C HIS A 299 -5.79 -4.33 -20.28
N ASN A 300 -6.97 -4.00 -20.74
CA ASN A 300 -8.00 -4.96 -21.13
C ASN A 300 -8.21 -4.95 -22.66
N ALA A 301 -9.32 -5.51 -23.13
CA ALA A 301 -9.62 -5.55 -24.56
C ALA A 301 -9.92 -4.16 -25.16
N SER A 302 -10.28 -3.17 -24.34
CA SER A 302 -10.78 -1.86 -24.77
C SER A 302 -9.84 -0.71 -24.46
N ILE A 303 -9.18 -0.74 -23.28
CA ILE A 303 -8.35 0.36 -22.77
C ILE A 303 -7.01 -0.13 -22.24
N ALA A 304 -6.04 0.78 -22.17
CA ALA A 304 -4.77 0.63 -21.45
C ALA A 304 -4.59 1.79 -20.45
N TRP A 305 -3.91 1.52 -19.32
CA TRP A 305 -3.65 2.50 -18.28
C TRP A 305 -2.28 2.29 -17.61
N GLY A 306 -1.74 3.38 -17.07
CA GLY A 306 -0.51 3.42 -16.29
C GLY A 306 -0.57 4.50 -15.23
N PHE A 307 0.35 4.46 -14.25
CA PHE A 307 0.36 5.35 -13.10
C PHE A 307 1.72 6.00 -12.86
N THR A 308 1.68 7.28 -12.45
CA THR A 308 2.81 7.94 -11.78
C THR A 308 2.31 8.70 -10.55
N THR A 309 3.18 8.90 -9.54
CA THR A 309 2.78 9.68 -8.36
C THR A 309 2.66 11.17 -8.67
N THR A 310 1.67 11.84 -8.05
CA THR A 310 1.43 13.28 -8.21
C THR A 310 2.28 14.15 -7.29
N ASN A 311 2.85 13.58 -6.21
CA ASN A 311 3.51 14.33 -5.13
C ASN A 311 2.63 15.45 -4.53
N LEU A 312 1.31 15.23 -4.45
CA LEU A 312 0.39 16.19 -3.88
C LEU A 312 0.51 16.25 -2.35
N ASP A 313 0.25 17.41 -1.80
CA ASP A 313 0.22 17.65 -0.37
C ASP A 313 -1.11 17.20 0.22
N SER A 314 -1.12 16.00 0.82
CA SER A 314 -2.30 15.29 1.34
C SER A 314 -2.24 14.97 2.83
N GLN A 315 -1.18 15.46 3.50
CA GLN A 315 -0.91 15.16 4.90
C GLN A 315 -0.53 16.44 5.63
N ASP A 316 -1.08 16.63 6.81
CA ASP A 316 -0.86 17.81 7.64
C ASP A 316 -0.54 17.43 9.09
N LEU A 317 0.33 18.20 9.75
CA LEU A 317 0.61 18.10 11.17
C LEU A 317 -0.06 19.24 11.93
N PHE A 318 -0.90 18.89 12.90
CA PHE A 318 -1.61 19.84 13.75
C PHE A 318 -1.03 19.84 15.16
N ILE A 319 -0.65 21.02 15.65
CA ILE A 319 -0.26 21.24 17.05
C ILE A 319 -1.53 21.45 17.87
N GLU A 320 -1.90 20.46 18.67
CA GLU A 320 -3.08 20.47 19.50
C GLU A 320 -2.75 20.75 20.96
N ARG A 321 -3.48 21.65 21.58
CA ARG A 321 -3.31 21.98 22.99
C ARG A 321 -4.10 21.00 23.87
N VAL A 322 -3.39 20.34 24.79
CA VAL A 322 -4.02 19.51 25.83
C VAL A 322 -4.71 20.40 26.87
N ASP A 323 -5.85 19.98 27.37
CA ASP A 323 -6.56 20.69 28.44
C ASP A 323 -5.72 20.61 29.73
N THR A 324 -5.46 21.76 30.34
CA THR A 324 -4.66 21.85 31.57
C THR A 324 -5.38 21.28 32.79
N THR A 325 -6.71 21.14 32.73
CA THR A 325 -7.53 20.62 33.82
C THR A 325 -7.82 19.13 33.68
N ASP A 326 -7.79 18.59 32.46
CA ASP A 326 -7.99 17.17 32.19
C ASP A 326 -7.07 16.71 31.03
N PRO A 327 -6.02 15.94 31.29
CA PRO A 327 -5.06 15.48 30.27
C PRO A 327 -5.67 14.49 29.27
N ASN A 328 -6.91 14.01 29.46
CA ASN A 328 -7.64 13.18 28.52
C ASN A 328 -8.44 13.99 27.51
N ARG A 329 -8.33 15.32 27.53
CA ARG A 329 -9.04 16.23 26.64
C ARG A 329 -8.06 17.17 25.93
N TYR A 330 -8.46 17.66 24.76
CA TYR A 330 -7.74 18.69 24.02
C TYR A 330 -8.68 19.86 23.68
N ILE A 331 -8.10 21.04 23.47
CA ILE A 331 -8.83 22.27 23.28
C ILE A 331 -9.14 22.45 21.78
N THR A 332 -10.39 22.69 21.46
CA THR A 332 -10.86 23.06 20.12
C THR A 332 -11.49 24.44 20.14
N PRO A 333 -11.76 25.08 18.98
CA PRO A 333 -12.51 26.35 18.93
C PRO A 333 -13.89 26.28 19.64
N ASP A 334 -14.50 25.09 19.67
CA ASP A 334 -15.83 24.85 20.26
C ASP A 334 -15.74 24.39 21.74
N GLY A 335 -14.56 24.43 22.35
CA GLY A 335 -14.30 23.97 23.71
C GLY A 335 -13.47 22.69 23.80
N ALA A 336 -13.28 22.19 25.01
CA ALA A 336 -12.50 20.99 25.25
C ALA A 336 -13.24 19.72 24.77
N ARG A 337 -12.55 18.85 24.04
CA ARG A 337 -13.06 17.55 23.56
C ARG A 337 -12.23 16.41 24.11
N PRO A 338 -12.80 15.24 24.43
CA PRO A 338 -12.03 14.06 24.79
C PRO A 338 -11.22 13.55 23.59
N PHE A 339 -10.03 13.02 23.87
CA PHE A 339 -9.33 12.19 22.90
C PHE A 339 -10.10 10.88 22.70
N THR A 340 -10.12 10.37 21.45
CA THR A 340 -10.38 8.95 21.23
C THR A 340 -9.14 8.18 21.60
N VAL A 341 -9.27 7.07 22.31
CA VAL A 341 -8.10 6.32 22.84
C VAL A 341 -8.17 4.86 22.39
N TYR A 342 -7.06 4.38 21.89
CA TYR A 342 -6.85 2.98 21.51
C TYR A 342 -5.73 2.39 22.36
N GLU A 343 -5.99 1.22 22.93
CA GLU A 343 -4.98 0.41 23.63
C GLU A 343 -4.48 -0.66 22.67
N GLU A 344 -3.18 -0.66 22.38
CA GLU A 344 -2.55 -1.57 21.46
C GLU A 344 -1.50 -2.44 22.16
N THR A 345 -1.35 -3.68 21.72
CA THR A 345 -0.34 -4.60 22.26
C THR A 345 0.56 -5.11 21.14
N ILE A 346 1.85 -4.92 21.30
CA ILE A 346 2.89 -5.42 20.40
C ILE A 346 3.46 -6.69 21.03
N ASN A 347 3.21 -7.84 20.40
CA ASN A 347 3.81 -9.09 20.80
C ASN A 347 5.24 -9.16 20.26
N VAL A 348 6.17 -9.62 21.09
CA VAL A 348 7.60 -9.70 20.76
C VAL A 348 8.05 -11.13 20.88
N LEU A 349 8.60 -11.71 19.82
CA LEU A 349 9.15 -13.07 19.88
C LEU A 349 10.32 -13.12 20.87
N TRP A 350 10.24 -14.03 21.82
CA TRP A 350 11.17 -14.18 22.96
C TRP A 350 11.25 -12.96 23.89
N GLY A 351 10.21 -12.13 23.91
CA GLY A 351 10.15 -10.94 24.75
C GLY A 351 8.79 -10.76 25.42
N GLU A 352 8.71 -9.77 26.31
CA GLU A 352 7.44 -9.40 26.92
C GLU A 352 6.60 -8.53 25.97
N PRO A 353 5.29 -8.69 25.98
CA PRO A 353 4.39 -7.84 25.21
C PRO A 353 4.49 -6.36 25.65
N ILE A 354 4.52 -5.46 24.66
CA ILE A 354 4.60 -4.02 24.87
C ILE A 354 3.22 -3.41 24.68
N ARG A 355 2.69 -2.75 25.70
CA ARG A 355 1.43 -2.00 25.60
C ARG A 355 1.71 -0.56 25.24
N ILE A 356 0.94 -0.03 24.32
CA ILE A 356 0.95 1.39 23.95
C ILE A 356 -0.48 1.93 23.99
N ARG A 357 -0.60 3.19 24.40
CA ARG A 357 -1.85 3.93 24.41
C ARG A 357 -1.75 5.02 23.35
N VAL A 358 -2.63 4.98 22.36
CA VAL A 358 -2.64 5.91 21.23
C VAL A 358 -3.87 6.79 21.35
N ARG A 359 -3.67 8.10 21.33
CA ARG A 359 -4.75 9.10 21.30
C ARG A 359 -5.00 9.57 19.89
N GLU A 360 -6.22 9.98 19.63
CA GLU A 360 -6.64 10.57 18.37
C GLU A 360 -7.46 11.82 18.63
N THR A 361 -7.19 12.88 17.85
CA THR A 361 -7.95 14.13 17.82
C THR A 361 -8.88 14.14 16.62
N ARG A 362 -9.62 15.21 16.43
CA ARG A 362 -10.41 15.45 15.21
C ARG A 362 -9.53 15.54 13.92
N HIS A 363 -8.23 15.80 14.08
CA HIS A 363 -7.28 15.91 12.98
C HIS A 363 -6.49 14.61 12.74
N GLY A 364 -6.68 13.58 13.58
CA GLY A 364 -6.06 12.28 13.41
C GLY A 364 -5.20 11.86 14.61
N VAL A 365 -4.31 10.89 14.36
CA VAL A 365 -3.55 10.22 15.41
C VAL A 365 -2.46 11.11 16.03
N VAL A 366 -2.29 11.03 17.35
CA VAL A 366 -1.24 11.74 18.09
C VAL A 366 0.08 10.98 17.96
N ILE A 367 0.99 11.50 17.13
CA ILE A 367 2.25 10.81 16.82
C ILE A 367 3.26 10.81 17.99
N ASN A 368 3.09 11.70 18.97
CA ASN A 368 3.92 11.69 20.20
C ASN A 368 3.71 10.41 21.03
N ASP A 369 2.53 9.78 20.96
CA ASP A 369 2.18 8.64 21.80
C ASP A 369 2.97 7.36 21.44
N PHE A 370 3.47 7.27 20.22
CA PHE A 370 4.26 6.12 19.79
C PHE A 370 5.70 6.46 19.37
N SER A 371 6.09 7.76 19.39
CA SER A 371 7.47 8.16 19.16
C SER A 371 7.86 9.36 19.98
N ARG A 372 8.69 9.15 21.01
CA ARG A 372 9.22 10.22 21.89
C ARG A 372 10.04 11.26 21.15
N ARG A 373 10.54 10.96 19.94
CA ARG A 373 11.31 11.89 19.10
C ARG A 373 10.53 13.14 18.71
N TYR A 374 9.20 13.10 18.82
CA TYR A 374 8.32 14.21 18.48
C TYR A 374 7.96 15.07 19.70
N GLU A 375 8.25 14.60 20.93
CA GLU A 375 7.97 15.36 22.16
C GLU A 375 8.72 16.71 22.19
N GLU A 376 9.95 16.73 21.68
CA GLU A 376 10.76 17.95 21.63
C GLU A 376 10.30 18.96 20.57
N LEU A 377 9.43 18.57 19.65
CA LEU A 377 9.00 19.42 18.53
C LEU A 377 7.87 20.36 18.90
N VAL A 378 7.13 20.06 19.93
CA VAL A 378 5.97 20.86 20.37
C VAL A 378 6.20 21.51 21.72
N PRO A 379 5.52 22.65 22.04
CA PRO A 379 5.55 23.24 23.37
C PRO A 379 4.99 22.29 24.43
N GLN A 380 5.42 22.49 25.68
CA GLN A 380 4.84 21.75 26.80
C GLN A 380 3.29 21.93 26.83
N GLY A 381 2.58 20.85 27.14
CA GLY A 381 1.11 20.84 27.14
C GLY A 381 0.47 20.78 25.75
N HIS A 382 1.26 20.47 24.71
CA HIS A 382 0.76 20.28 23.36
C HIS A 382 1.14 18.88 22.85
N VAL A 383 0.41 18.43 21.84
CA VAL A 383 0.68 17.18 21.10
C VAL A 383 0.62 17.45 19.60
N LEU A 384 1.23 16.57 18.83
CA LEU A 384 1.26 16.63 17.37
C LEU A 384 0.32 15.57 16.81
N ALA A 385 -0.73 16.00 16.12
CA ALA A 385 -1.68 15.12 15.45
C ALA A 385 -1.40 15.08 13.96
N LEU A 386 -1.38 13.89 13.38
CA LEU A 386 -1.21 13.68 11.93
C LEU A 386 -2.56 13.43 11.28
N GLN A 387 -2.92 14.29 10.35
CA GLN A 387 -4.01 14.07 9.39
C GLN A 387 -3.41 13.60 8.06
N ALA A 388 -3.86 12.45 7.56
CA ALA A 388 -3.38 11.89 6.32
C ALA A 388 -4.53 11.16 5.60
N THR A 389 -4.71 11.42 4.31
CA THR A 389 -5.74 10.73 3.49
C THR A 389 -5.50 9.22 3.43
N ALA A 390 -4.26 8.77 3.53
CA ALA A 390 -3.89 7.36 3.64
C ALA A 390 -4.54 6.65 4.84
N LEU A 391 -4.84 7.39 5.92
CA LEU A 391 -5.45 6.89 7.16
C LEU A 391 -6.96 7.12 7.22
N ASP A 392 -7.61 7.42 6.09
CA ASP A 392 -9.07 7.53 6.01
C ASP A 392 -9.72 6.13 6.12
N SER A 393 -10.68 5.98 7.04
CA SER A 393 -11.48 4.76 7.22
C SER A 393 -12.55 4.54 6.14
N PHE A 394 -12.77 5.54 5.27
CA PHE A 394 -13.74 5.46 4.16
C PHE A 394 -13.07 5.42 2.79
N ASP A 395 -11.85 4.88 2.73
CA ASP A 395 -11.08 4.80 1.50
C ASP A 395 -11.67 3.75 0.54
N THR A 396 -11.94 4.19 -0.69
CA THR A 396 -12.48 3.36 -1.77
C THR A 396 -11.48 3.12 -2.91
N THR A 397 -10.19 3.35 -2.67
CA THR A 397 -9.14 3.22 -3.71
C THR A 397 -9.07 1.83 -4.29
N ILE A 398 -9.23 0.77 -3.48
CA ILE A 398 -9.25 -0.61 -4.00
C ILE A 398 -10.43 -0.84 -4.96
N GLU A 399 -11.60 -0.25 -4.69
CA GLU A 399 -12.75 -0.28 -5.61
C GLU A 399 -12.47 0.52 -6.89
N ALA A 400 -11.75 1.64 -6.78
CA ALA A 400 -11.32 2.42 -7.94
C ALA A 400 -10.41 1.59 -8.87
N LEU A 401 -9.40 0.92 -8.32
CA LEU A 401 -8.47 0.07 -9.08
C LEU A 401 -9.19 -1.09 -9.76
N LEU A 402 -10.13 -1.74 -9.06
CA LEU A 402 -10.94 -2.81 -9.64
C LEU A 402 -11.81 -2.29 -10.79
N ARG A 403 -12.51 -1.17 -10.60
CA ARG A 403 -13.34 -0.55 -11.64
C ARG A 403 -12.52 -0.05 -12.82
N LEU A 404 -11.31 0.44 -12.59
CA LEU A 404 -10.38 0.87 -13.62
C LEU A 404 -10.02 -0.30 -14.54
N SER A 405 -9.67 -1.45 -13.97
CA SER A 405 -9.33 -2.64 -14.76
C SER A 405 -10.54 -3.21 -15.54
N LEU A 406 -11.77 -2.86 -15.14
CA LEU A 406 -13.02 -3.25 -15.83
C LEU A 406 -13.56 -2.18 -16.80
N ALA A 407 -13.00 -0.96 -16.81
CA ALA A 407 -13.46 0.14 -17.65
C ALA A 407 -13.33 -0.20 -19.14
N GLN A 408 -14.31 0.21 -19.95
CA GLN A 408 -14.35 -0.09 -21.37
C GLN A 408 -14.16 1.16 -22.26
N ASN A 409 -14.25 2.34 -21.66
CA ASN A 409 -14.19 3.65 -22.32
C ASN A 409 -13.74 4.73 -21.35
N TRP A 410 -13.61 5.97 -21.87
CA TRP A 410 -13.20 7.14 -21.10
C TRP A 410 -14.15 7.48 -19.93
N ASP A 411 -15.45 7.35 -20.11
CA ASP A 411 -16.43 7.68 -19.07
C ASP A 411 -16.37 6.71 -17.90
N ASP A 412 -16.22 5.40 -18.18
CA ASP A 412 -16.00 4.37 -17.16
C ASP A 412 -14.68 4.63 -16.41
N PHE A 413 -13.62 4.99 -17.16
CA PHE A 413 -12.30 5.32 -16.60
C PHE A 413 -12.38 6.51 -15.65
N LEU A 414 -13.05 7.60 -16.03
CA LEU A 414 -13.29 8.75 -15.16
C LEU A 414 -14.14 8.40 -13.94
N ALA A 415 -15.18 7.58 -14.11
CA ALA A 415 -16.03 7.14 -13.02
C ALA A 415 -15.26 6.30 -11.99
N ALA A 416 -14.34 5.46 -12.44
CA ALA A 416 -13.43 4.70 -11.59
C ALA A 416 -12.49 5.64 -10.81
N GLY A 417 -11.83 6.57 -11.50
CA GLY A 417 -10.88 7.49 -10.91
C GLY A 417 -11.47 8.37 -9.80
N ARG A 418 -12.74 8.78 -9.91
CA ARG A 418 -13.43 9.56 -8.86
C ARG A 418 -13.54 8.85 -7.51
N LYS A 419 -13.24 7.55 -7.44
CA LYS A 419 -13.23 6.75 -6.22
C LYS A 419 -11.85 6.59 -5.60
N VAL A 420 -10.79 7.11 -6.24
CA VAL A 420 -9.43 7.11 -5.68
C VAL A 420 -9.39 8.06 -4.49
N GLY A 421 -8.95 7.54 -3.36
CA GLY A 421 -8.68 8.31 -2.16
C GLY A 421 -7.20 8.62 -2.00
N SER A 422 -6.37 7.57 -1.91
CA SER A 422 -4.92 7.63 -1.68
C SER A 422 -4.28 6.27 -2.03
N PRO A 423 -3.06 6.21 -2.63
CA PRO A 423 -2.23 7.33 -3.04
C PRO A 423 -2.78 8.10 -4.24
N MET A 424 -2.43 9.36 -4.33
CA MET A 424 -2.81 10.19 -5.45
C MET A 424 -1.90 9.95 -6.62
N GLN A 425 -2.49 9.69 -7.80
CA GLN A 425 -1.74 9.28 -8.98
C GLN A 425 -2.13 10.11 -10.19
N ASN A 426 -1.18 10.34 -11.10
CA ASN A 426 -1.52 10.61 -12.49
C ASN A 426 -1.83 9.27 -13.15
N ILE A 427 -2.85 9.23 -13.98
CA ILE A 427 -3.27 8.00 -14.69
C ILE A 427 -3.42 8.34 -16.16
N VAL A 428 -2.55 7.78 -17.00
CA VAL A 428 -2.68 7.87 -18.46
C VAL A 428 -3.64 6.81 -18.99
N TYR A 429 -4.29 7.15 -20.09
CA TYR A 429 -5.32 6.36 -20.75
C TYR A 429 -5.07 6.31 -22.25
N ALA A 430 -5.32 5.16 -22.84
CA ALA A 430 -5.48 4.97 -24.27
C ALA A 430 -6.58 3.96 -24.55
N ASP A 431 -7.32 4.09 -25.68
CA ASP A 431 -8.34 3.12 -26.09
C ASP A 431 -8.20 2.65 -27.53
N ILE A 432 -8.94 1.59 -27.83
CA ILE A 432 -8.96 1.00 -29.20
C ILE A 432 -9.62 1.92 -30.23
N ALA A 433 -10.42 2.92 -29.82
CA ALA A 433 -11.01 3.92 -30.70
C ALA A 433 -10.01 5.01 -31.12
N GLY A 434 -8.82 5.06 -30.48
CA GLY A 434 -7.77 6.00 -30.81
C GLY A 434 -7.67 7.20 -29.87
N ASN A 435 -8.53 7.25 -28.83
CA ASN A 435 -8.48 8.31 -27.84
C ASN A 435 -7.33 8.10 -26.87
N ILE A 436 -6.76 9.21 -26.42
CA ILE A 436 -5.76 9.27 -25.34
C ILE A 436 -6.21 10.28 -24.28
N GLY A 437 -5.80 10.08 -23.05
CA GLY A 437 -6.18 10.97 -21.95
C GLY A 437 -5.27 10.85 -20.74
N LEU A 438 -5.43 11.80 -19.84
CA LEU A 438 -4.78 11.86 -18.54
C LEU A 438 -5.81 12.33 -17.51
N MET A 439 -5.85 11.70 -16.36
CA MET A 439 -6.49 12.24 -15.17
C MET A 439 -5.58 12.14 -13.96
N SER A 440 -5.77 13.06 -12.98
CA SER A 440 -5.06 13.05 -11.71
C SER A 440 -6.07 13.02 -10.57
N PRO A 441 -6.66 11.86 -10.28
CA PRO A 441 -7.63 11.75 -9.20
C PRO A 441 -6.96 11.88 -7.84
N ALA A 442 -7.55 12.69 -6.97
CA ALA A 442 -7.02 12.98 -5.65
C ALA A 442 -8.11 13.40 -4.67
N ARG A 443 -7.91 13.12 -3.39
CA ARG A 443 -8.54 13.83 -2.27
C ARG A 443 -7.57 14.88 -1.75
N VAL A 444 -7.75 16.13 -2.13
CA VAL A 444 -6.88 17.24 -1.71
C VAL A 444 -7.51 17.97 -0.53
N PRO A 445 -6.79 18.17 0.59
CA PRO A 445 -7.28 18.97 1.71
C PRO A 445 -7.57 20.41 1.28
N ILE A 446 -8.75 20.94 1.68
CA ILE A 446 -9.09 22.36 1.48
C ILE A 446 -8.65 23.12 2.72
N ARG A 447 -7.50 23.76 2.65
CA ARG A 447 -6.96 24.58 3.75
C ARG A 447 -7.57 25.99 3.68
N ARG A 448 -8.18 26.43 4.80
CA ARG A 448 -8.82 27.76 4.85
C ARG A 448 -7.86 28.88 5.21
N LYS A 449 -6.80 28.57 5.96
CA LYS A 449 -5.72 29.47 6.36
C LYS A 449 -4.45 28.66 6.47
N GLY A 450 -3.39 29.13 5.86
CA GLY A 450 -2.12 28.42 5.81
C GLY A 450 -1.86 27.83 4.43
N ASP A 451 -0.64 27.44 4.23
CA ASP A 451 -0.09 26.90 2.99
C ASP A 451 0.33 25.41 3.12
N GLY A 452 -0.06 24.76 4.23
CA GLY A 452 0.27 23.34 4.51
C GLY A 452 1.50 23.18 5.37
#